data_6ab59b481362d77d775cd075703f63e0
#
_entry.id   6ab59b481362d77d775cd075703f63e0
#
_cell.length_a   1.000
_cell.length_b   1.000
_cell.length_c   1.000
_cell.angle_alpha   90.00
_cell.angle_beta   90.00
_cell.angle_gamma   90.00
#
_symmetry.space_group_name_H-M   'P 1'
#
loop_
_entity.id
_entity.type
_entity.pdbx_description
1 polymer ?
#
loop_
_entity_poly.entity_id
_entity_poly.type
_entity_poly.pdbx_seq_one_letter_code
_entity_poly.pdbx_strand_id
1 'polypeptide(L)'
;MEAYEDIKLIACDMDGTLLDEHSQVPPETFDLVRALDGAGIRFVAASGRRYDTLRTFFEPVADRMDFVASNGAQVFVRGKLVDREVFSHAALRRLYALVNEFDNLHMVVYDRTNSYLLDDPACFDAEFDKDLPNPVVLRDLPSPDTSIVKVSISCDSAQMDMAYILSRELEADFVFAPSGVKWIDVMQRGVNKATGINQVLAAHGVAAENVMAFGDSMNDYEILRMVGHSCAMGNGRWAVKQISKRIIGKNTEQAVQAELRAVVESRAIGHHAFETE
;
A
#
# COMPACT_ATOMS: atom_id res chain seq x y z
N MET A 1 17.57 -20.59 13.90
CA MET A 1 16.48 -21.22 13.14
C MET A 1 15.09 -20.92 13.73
N GLU A 2 14.97 -20.62 15.01
CA GLU A 2 13.67 -20.25 15.67
C GLU A 2 13.04 -18.93 15.18
N ALA A 3 13.76 -18.11 14.41
CA ALA A 3 13.33 -16.74 14.09
C ALA A 3 12.12 -16.61 13.13
N TYR A 4 11.68 -17.69 12.48
CA TYR A 4 10.62 -17.65 11.45
C TYR A 4 9.49 -18.66 11.66
N GLU A 5 9.59 -19.50 12.71
CA GLU A 5 8.66 -20.63 12.93
C GLU A 5 7.23 -20.19 13.26
N ASP A 6 7.06 -19.02 13.84
CA ASP A 6 5.78 -18.45 14.24
C ASP A 6 5.10 -17.58 13.18
N ILE A 7 5.77 -17.30 12.04
CA ILE A 7 5.23 -16.45 10.97
C ILE A 7 4.08 -17.15 10.26
N LYS A 8 2.91 -16.52 10.22
CA LYS A 8 1.71 -17.00 9.53
C LYS A 8 1.25 -16.10 8.40
N LEU A 9 1.72 -14.85 8.39
CA LEU A 9 1.37 -13.87 7.38
C LEU A 9 2.55 -12.95 7.12
N ILE A 10 2.73 -12.58 5.86
CA ILE A 10 3.75 -11.62 5.40
C ILE A 10 3.04 -10.47 4.70
N ALA A 11 3.20 -9.26 5.23
CA ALA A 11 2.72 -8.02 4.62
C ALA A 11 3.89 -7.29 3.96
N CYS A 12 3.75 -6.94 2.70
CA CYS A 12 4.83 -6.30 1.95
C CYS A 12 4.34 -5.05 1.23
N ASP A 13 5.04 -3.93 1.45
CA ASP A 13 4.90 -2.76 0.60
C ASP A 13 5.51 -3.01 -0.77
N MET A 14 5.18 -2.15 -1.75
CA MET A 14 5.57 -2.29 -3.15
C MET A 14 6.73 -1.38 -3.52
N ASP A 15 6.48 -0.09 -3.59
CA ASP A 15 7.39 0.90 -4.14
C ASP A 15 8.53 1.22 -3.16
N GLY A 16 9.78 0.98 -3.55
CA GLY A 16 10.93 1.10 -2.65
C GLY A 16 11.12 -0.08 -1.70
N THR A 17 10.25 -1.11 -1.78
CA THR A 17 10.28 -2.30 -0.93
C THR A 17 10.38 -3.58 -1.77
N LEU A 18 9.28 -4.04 -2.40
CA LEU A 18 9.26 -5.28 -3.19
C LEU A 18 9.75 -5.08 -4.62
N LEU A 19 9.38 -3.94 -5.22
CA LEU A 19 9.70 -3.63 -6.62
C LEU A 19 11.19 -3.30 -6.78
N ASP A 20 11.74 -3.72 -7.91
CA ASP A 20 13.12 -3.40 -8.33
C ASP A 20 13.26 -1.93 -8.82
N GLU A 21 14.45 -1.58 -9.33
CA GLU A 21 14.74 -0.25 -9.89
C GLU A 21 13.95 0.09 -11.16
N HIS A 22 13.32 -0.90 -11.78
CA HIS A 22 12.46 -0.75 -12.97
C HIS A 22 10.97 -0.75 -12.61
N SER A 23 10.62 -0.68 -11.32
CA SER A 23 9.26 -0.80 -10.81
C SER A 23 8.56 -2.11 -11.22
N GLN A 24 9.32 -3.20 -11.31
CA GLN A 24 8.82 -4.54 -11.63
C GLN A 24 8.91 -5.46 -10.41
N VAL A 25 7.98 -6.41 -10.32
CA VAL A 25 8.10 -7.50 -9.34
C VAL A 25 9.16 -8.48 -9.83
N PRO A 26 10.25 -8.72 -9.06
CA PRO A 26 11.23 -9.72 -9.44
C PRO A 26 10.58 -11.10 -9.64
N PRO A 27 10.84 -11.80 -10.77
CA PRO A 27 10.13 -13.05 -11.13
C PRO A 27 10.16 -14.14 -10.05
N GLU A 28 11.24 -14.25 -9.29
CA GLU A 28 11.38 -15.19 -8.17
C GLU A 28 10.29 -14.99 -7.11
N THR A 29 9.79 -13.77 -6.94
CA THR A 29 8.72 -13.46 -5.98
C THR A 29 7.49 -14.34 -6.19
N PHE A 30 7.13 -14.66 -7.45
CA PHE A 30 5.97 -15.49 -7.74
C PHE A 30 6.13 -16.93 -7.23
N ASP A 31 7.35 -17.49 -7.36
CA ASP A 31 7.64 -18.85 -6.86
C ASP A 31 7.68 -18.86 -5.33
N LEU A 32 8.23 -17.83 -4.72
CA LEU A 32 8.23 -17.65 -3.27
C LEU A 32 6.81 -17.51 -2.71
N VAL A 33 5.92 -16.73 -3.36
CA VAL A 33 4.51 -16.63 -2.95
C VAL A 33 3.79 -17.98 -3.05
N ARG A 34 4.06 -18.77 -4.10
CA ARG A 34 3.51 -20.16 -4.22
C ARG A 34 4.00 -21.06 -3.10
N ALA A 35 5.30 -20.97 -2.77
CA ALA A 35 5.91 -21.78 -1.71
C ALA A 35 5.37 -21.39 -0.32
N LEU A 36 5.20 -20.08 -0.06
CA LEU A 36 4.59 -19.58 1.18
C LEU A 36 3.14 -20.06 1.33
N ASP A 37 2.32 -19.92 0.28
CA ASP A 37 0.93 -20.42 0.28
C ASP A 37 0.88 -21.92 0.55
N GLY A 38 1.78 -22.71 -0.09
CA GLY A 38 1.93 -24.15 0.16
C GLY A 38 2.35 -24.48 1.61
N ALA A 39 3.09 -23.59 2.27
CA ALA A 39 3.48 -23.71 3.68
C ALA A 39 2.42 -23.13 4.66
N GLY A 40 1.27 -22.70 4.17
CA GLY A 40 0.21 -22.11 4.97
C GLY A 40 0.48 -20.68 5.44
N ILE A 41 1.45 -19.99 4.84
CA ILE A 41 1.80 -18.60 5.13
C ILE A 41 1.16 -17.70 4.08
N ARG A 42 0.33 -16.76 4.53
CA ARG A 42 -0.37 -15.83 3.63
C ARG A 42 0.54 -14.65 3.26
N PHE A 43 0.64 -14.36 1.95
CA PHE A 43 1.29 -13.15 1.46
C PHE A 43 0.27 -12.06 1.18
N VAL A 44 0.57 -10.81 1.58
CA VAL A 44 -0.30 -9.64 1.43
C VAL A 44 0.51 -8.50 0.81
N ALA A 45 0.10 -8.03 -0.36
CA ALA A 45 0.63 -6.78 -0.91
C ALA A 45 -0.14 -5.58 -0.33
N ALA A 46 0.57 -4.64 0.31
CA ALA A 46 0.00 -3.45 0.94
C ALA A 46 0.55 -2.18 0.30
N SER A 47 -0.28 -1.43 -0.45
CA SER A 47 0.20 -0.30 -1.26
C SER A 47 -0.78 0.87 -1.30
N GLY A 48 -0.27 2.07 -1.61
CA GLY A 48 -1.10 3.22 -2.03
C GLY A 48 -1.72 3.06 -3.41
N ARG A 49 -1.29 2.08 -4.18
CA ARG A 49 -1.84 1.77 -5.51
C ARG A 49 -3.28 1.26 -5.39
N ARG A 50 -4.06 1.44 -6.45
CA ARG A 50 -5.42 0.87 -6.55
C ARG A 50 -5.35 -0.65 -6.66
N TYR A 51 -6.43 -1.31 -6.26
CA TYR A 51 -6.51 -2.77 -6.28
C TYR A 51 -6.25 -3.37 -7.66
N ASP A 52 -6.89 -2.83 -8.72
CA ASP A 52 -6.76 -3.38 -10.06
C ASP A 52 -5.32 -3.26 -10.56
N THR A 53 -4.66 -2.10 -10.36
CA THR A 53 -3.24 -1.91 -10.66
C THR A 53 -2.36 -2.84 -9.81
N LEU A 54 -2.61 -2.91 -8.50
CA LEU A 54 -1.84 -3.75 -7.59
C LEU A 54 -1.95 -5.24 -7.96
N ARG A 55 -3.15 -5.69 -8.33
CA ARG A 55 -3.41 -7.07 -8.73
C ARG A 55 -2.68 -7.46 -10.03
N THR A 56 -2.53 -6.54 -11.00
CA THR A 56 -1.82 -6.85 -12.25
C THR A 56 -0.35 -7.18 -12.04
N PHE A 57 0.30 -6.60 -11.03
CA PHE A 57 1.69 -6.95 -10.67
C PHE A 57 1.83 -8.42 -10.24
N PHE A 58 0.76 -9.01 -9.74
CA PHE A 58 0.75 -10.38 -9.21
C PHE A 58 -0.14 -11.34 -10.01
N GLU A 59 -0.48 -11.02 -11.26
CA GLU A 59 -1.36 -11.84 -12.09
C GLU A 59 -1.07 -13.34 -11.99
N PRO A 60 0.21 -13.83 -12.02
CA PRO A 60 0.51 -15.24 -11.95
C PRO A 60 0.20 -15.95 -10.62
N VAL A 61 -0.09 -15.18 -9.54
CA VAL A 61 -0.28 -15.70 -8.18
C VAL A 61 -1.38 -14.95 -7.41
N ALA A 62 -2.11 -14.04 -8.05
CA ALA A 62 -3.07 -13.14 -7.39
C ALA A 62 -4.20 -13.86 -6.64
N ASP A 63 -4.55 -15.08 -7.01
CA ASP A 63 -5.54 -15.94 -6.35
C ASP A 63 -5.01 -16.63 -5.08
N ARG A 64 -3.68 -16.59 -4.86
CA ARG A 64 -2.99 -17.20 -3.72
C ARG A 64 -2.63 -16.21 -2.61
N MET A 65 -2.96 -14.94 -2.78
CA MET A 65 -2.55 -13.87 -1.87
C MET A 65 -3.70 -12.90 -1.58
N ASP A 66 -3.45 -11.96 -0.69
CA ASP A 66 -4.40 -10.94 -0.31
C ASP A 66 -3.85 -9.53 -0.63
N PHE A 67 -4.72 -8.53 -0.63
CA PHE A 67 -4.35 -7.18 -1.04
C PHE A 67 -4.94 -6.13 -0.09
N VAL A 68 -4.10 -5.20 0.32
CA VAL A 68 -4.47 -3.97 0.99
C VAL A 68 -4.11 -2.82 0.06
N ALA A 69 -5.10 -2.26 -0.61
CA ALA A 69 -4.96 -1.25 -1.65
C ALA A 69 -5.36 0.15 -1.16
N SER A 70 -4.94 1.18 -1.88
CA SER A 70 -5.26 2.59 -1.59
C SER A 70 -4.94 2.96 -0.13
N ASN A 71 -3.74 2.57 0.35
CA ASN A 71 -3.28 2.78 1.72
C ASN A 71 -4.26 2.26 2.80
N GLY A 72 -4.96 1.16 2.55
CA GLY A 72 -5.87 0.55 3.52
C GLY A 72 -7.35 0.81 3.25
N ALA A 73 -7.70 1.68 2.29
CA ALA A 73 -9.09 1.98 1.99
C ALA A 73 -9.84 0.83 1.29
N GLN A 74 -9.15 -0.15 0.75
CA GLN A 74 -9.74 -1.33 0.16
C GLN A 74 -8.97 -2.59 0.57
N VAL A 75 -9.67 -3.59 1.08
CA VAL A 75 -9.08 -4.85 1.53
C VAL A 75 -9.71 -6.02 0.80
N PHE A 76 -8.89 -6.83 0.17
CA PHE A 76 -9.31 -8.02 -0.57
C PHE A 76 -8.66 -9.26 0.04
N VAL A 77 -9.50 -10.20 0.47
CA VAL A 77 -9.08 -11.49 1.01
C VAL A 77 -9.58 -12.60 0.08
N ARG A 78 -8.66 -13.41 -0.43
CA ARG A 78 -8.96 -14.48 -1.40
C ARG A 78 -9.80 -13.97 -2.59
N GLY A 79 -9.41 -12.81 -3.14
CA GLY A 79 -10.07 -12.18 -4.26
C GLY A 79 -11.43 -11.53 -3.96
N LYS A 80 -11.90 -11.56 -2.71
CA LYS A 80 -13.16 -10.94 -2.29
C LYS A 80 -12.90 -9.65 -1.53
N LEU A 81 -13.63 -8.59 -1.88
CA LEU A 81 -13.64 -7.35 -1.11
C LEU A 81 -14.27 -7.63 0.27
N VAL A 82 -13.49 -7.46 1.33
CA VAL A 82 -13.93 -7.67 2.72
C VAL A 82 -14.11 -6.38 3.48
N ASP A 83 -13.41 -5.32 3.08
CA ASP A 83 -13.54 -4.00 3.68
C ASP A 83 -13.31 -2.90 2.65
N ARG A 84 -14.04 -1.79 2.80
CA ARG A 84 -13.92 -0.63 1.93
C ARG A 84 -14.31 0.65 2.65
N GLU A 85 -13.35 1.55 2.76
CA GLU A 85 -13.57 2.90 3.23
C GLU A 85 -13.81 3.85 2.04
N VAL A 86 -14.88 4.62 2.10
CA VAL A 86 -15.24 5.59 1.07
C VAL A 86 -15.26 7.00 1.63
N PHE A 87 -14.79 7.96 0.84
CA PHE A 87 -14.83 9.37 1.21
C PHE A 87 -16.28 9.85 1.23
N SER A 88 -16.71 10.49 2.31
CA SER A 88 -17.99 11.16 2.33
C SER A 88 -17.99 12.34 1.35
N HIS A 89 -19.11 12.54 0.64
CA HIS A 89 -19.22 13.64 -0.31
C HIS A 89 -19.03 15.01 0.37
N ALA A 90 -19.46 15.17 1.64
CA ALA A 90 -19.26 16.40 2.41
C ALA A 90 -17.77 16.66 2.69
N ALA A 91 -17.00 15.62 3.03
CA ALA A 91 -15.55 15.74 3.23
C ALA A 91 -14.82 16.05 1.91
N LEU A 92 -15.19 15.37 0.81
CA LEU A 92 -14.65 15.68 -0.52
C LEU A 92 -14.94 17.12 -0.95
N ARG A 93 -16.13 17.65 -0.65
CA ARG A 93 -16.50 19.03 -0.93
C ARG A 93 -15.58 20.04 -0.22
N ARG A 94 -15.29 19.81 1.06
CA ARG A 94 -14.36 20.66 1.82
C ARG A 94 -12.95 20.60 1.26
N LEU A 95 -12.46 19.39 0.93
CA LEU A 95 -11.15 19.18 0.34
C LEU A 95 -11.06 19.88 -1.03
N TYR A 96 -12.04 19.68 -1.90
CA TYR A 96 -12.07 20.28 -3.23
C TYR A 96 -12.13 21.82 -3.17
N ALA A 97 -12.91 22.39 -2.25
CA ALA A 97 -12.94 23.83 -2.04
C ALA A 97 -11.57 24.38 -1.63
N LEU A 98 -10.87 23.70 -0.70
CA LEU A 98 -9.53 24.12 -0.27
C LEU A 98 -8.51 23.97 -1.38
N VAL A 99 -8.52 22.86 -2.13
CA VAL A 99 -7.58 22.64 -3.26
C VAL A 99 -7.73 23.74 -4.31
N ASN A 100 -8.94 24.17 -4.62
CA ASN A 100 -9.23 25.25 -5.58
C ASN A 100 -8.81 26.66 -5.13
N GLU A 101 -8.33 26.84 -3.89
CA GLU A 101 -7.70 28.09 -3.47
C GLU A 101 -6.25 28.24 -3.99
N PHE A 102 -5.68 27.17 -4.57
CA PHE A 102 -4.29 27.10 -5.01
C PHE A 102 -4.22 26.73 -6.51
N ASP A 103 -3.69 27.63 -7.32
CA ASP A 103 -3.56 27.45 -8.79
C ASP A 103 -2.63 26.29 -9.19
N ASN A 104 -1.77 25.82 -8.27
CA ASN A 104 -0.77 24.78 -8.53
C ASN A 104 -1.17 23.39 -7.94
N LEU A 105 -2.41 23.24 -7.51
CA LEU A 105 -2.95 21.99 -7.00
C LEU A 105 -4.09 21.50 -7.89
N HIS A 106 -4.03 20.25 -8.31
CA HIS A 106 -5.03 19.64 -9.19
C HIS A 106 -5.50 18.32 -8.60
N MET A 107 -6.79 18.16 -8.39
CA MET A 107 -7.37 17.02 -7.67
C MET A 107 -7.86 15.94 -8.62
N VAL A 108 -7.52 14.70 -8.30
CA VAL A 108 -8.08 13.50 -8.94
C VAL A 108 -8.73 12.63 -7.88
N VAL A 109 -9.95 12.20 -8.15
CA VAL A 109 -10.65 11.25 -7.29
C VAL A 109 -10.95 9.96 -8.06
N TYR A 110 -10.95 8.83 -7.34
CA TYR A 110 -11.08 7.53 -7.96
C TYR A 110 -12.20 6.73 -7.31
N ASP A 111 -13.08 6.20 -8.14
CA ASP A 111 -13.90 5.08 -7.72
C ASP A 111 -13.16 3.75 -8.04
N ARG A 112 -13.87 2.64 -8.03
CA ARG A 112 -13.27 1.33 -8.31
C ARG A 112 -12.78 1.20 -9.75
N THR A 113 -13.39 1.86 -10.71
CA THR A 113 -13.18 1.66 -12.16
C THR A 113 -12.70 2.89 -12.89
N ASN A 114 -13.04 4.07 -12.42
CA ASN A 114 -12.80 5.33 -13.10
C ASN A 114 -11.87 6.24 -12.31
N SER A 115 -11.21 7.14 -13.02
CA SER A 115 -10.49 8.28 -12.48
C SER A 115 -11.20 9.55 -12.93
N TYR A 116 -11.53 10.43 -11.99
CA TYR A 116 -12.19 11.70 -12.27
C TYR A 116 -11.18 12.83 -12.08
N LEU A 117 -10.79 13.46 -13.18
CA LEU A 117 -9.92 14.64 -13.19
C LEU A 117 -10.80 15.85 -12.96
N LEU A 118 -10.55 16.58 -11.88
CA LEU A 118 -11.36 17.76 -11.50
C LEU A 118 -10.75 19.07 -12.00
N ASP A 119 -9.94 18.99 -13.07
CA ASP A 119 -9.31 20.12 -13.71
C ASP A 119 -9.02 19.81 -15.20
N ASP A 120 -8.46 20.78 -15.94
CA ASP A 120 -8.02 20.58 -17.32
C ASP A 120 -6.95 19.46 -17.36
N PRO A 121 -7.07 18.46 -18.26
CA PRO A 121 -6.05 17.43 -18.42
C PRO A 121 -4.64 17.98 -18.66
N ALA A 122 -4.51 19.17 -19.23
CA ALA A 122 -3.22 19.83 -19.45
C ALA A 122 -2.48 20.22 -18.15
N CYS A 123 -3.20 20.25 -17.01
CA CYS A 123 -2.62 20.48 -15.69
C CYS A 123 -1.93 19.23 -15.11
N PHE A 124 -2.09 18.08 -15.76
CA PHE A 124 -1.47 16.83 -15.35
C PHE A 124 -0.34 16.49 -16.33
N ASP A 125 0.80 16.01 -15.84
CA ASP A 125 1.90 15.66 -16.72
C ASP A 125 1.67 14.33 -17.47
N ALA A 126 2.41 14.10 -18.56
CA ALA A 126 2.24 12.95 -19.44
C ALA A 126 2.58 11.59 -18.79
N GLU A 127 3.28 11.56 -17.64
CA GLU A 127 3.52 10.33 -16.88
C GLU A 127 2.26 9.89 -16.14
N PHE A 128 1.37 10.84 -15.86
CA PHE A 128 0.11 10.60 -15.17
C PHE A 128 -0.89 9.78 -16.01
N ASP A 129 -0.93 10.01 -17.32
CA ASP A 129 -1.86 9.31 -18.22
C ASP A 129 -1.70 7.78 -18.26
N LYS A 130 -0.51 7.28 -17.90
CA LYS A 130 -0.20 5.85 -17.99
C LYS A 130 -0.92 4.99 -16.94
N ASP A 131 -1.26 5.60 -15.80
CA ASP A 131 -1.84 4.88 -14.64
C ASP A 131 -3.30 5.26 -14.34
N LEU A 132 -3.93 6.10 -15.19
CA LEU A 132 -5.33 6.50 -15.01
C LEU A 132 -6.29 5.53 -15.70
N PRO A 133 -7.01 4.72 -14.96
CA PRO A 133 -8.06 3.90 -15.57
C PRO A 133 -9.26 4.78 -15.94
N ASN A 134 -9.72 4.64 -17.17
CA ASN A 134 -10.94 5.27 -17.67
C ASN A 134 -11.08 6.74 -17.22
N PRO A 135 -10.17 7.64 -17.63
CA PRO A 135 -10.18 9.02 -17.19
C PRO A 135 -11.44 9.75 -17.67
N VAL A 136 -12.11 10.43 -16.74
CA VAL A 136 -13.29 11.26 -16.99
C VAL A 136 -12.99 12.66 -16.48
N VAL A 137 -13.05 13.65 -17.35
CA VAL A 137 -12.85 15.05 -16.97
C VAL A 137 -14.17 15.63 -16.47
N LEU A 138 -14.15 16.18 -15.27
CA LEU A 138 -15.29 16.84 -14.65
C LEU A 138 -14.92 18.27 -14.22
N ARG A 139 -15.90 19.16 -14.18
CA ARG A 139 -15.75 20.53 -13.65
C ARG A 139 -16.15 20.67 -12.18
N ASP A 140 -16.59 19.60 -11.58
CA ASP A 140 -16.98 19.51 -10.17
C ASP A 140 -16.88 18.04 -9.74
N LEU A 141 -17.04 17.77 -8.46
CA LEU A 141 -17.05 16.42 -7.90
C LEU A 141 -18.08 15.50 -8.61
N PRO A 142 -17.78 14.21 -8.73
CA PRO A 142 -18.75 13.24 -9.24
C PRO A 142 -20.00 13.18 -8.34
N SER A 143 -21.05 12.51 -8.82
CA SER A 143 -22.29 12.33 -8.05
C SER A 143 -22.03 11.87 -6.62
N PRO A 144 -22.79 12.35 -5.62
CA PRO A 144 -22.70 11.89 -4.23
C PRO A 144 -22.85 10.37 -4.05
N ASP A 145 -23.49 9.69 -4.99
CA ASP A 145 -23.65 8.23 -4.99
C ASP A 145 -22.39 7.49 -5.49
N THR A 146 -21.40 8.21 -6.01
CA THR A 146 -20.15 7.62 -6.46
C THR A 146 -19.26 7.28 -5.27
N SER A 147 -18.90 6.01 -5.13
CA SER A 147 -18.06 5.51 -4.04
C SER A 147 -16.59 5.84 -4.28
N ILE A 148 -16.14 7.02 -3.86
CA ILE A 148 -14.73 7.43 -3.98
C ILE A 148 -13.89 6.73 -2.92
N VAL A 149 -12.87 6.00 -3.35
CA VAL A 149 -11.99 5.17 -2.51
C VAL A 149 -10.55 5.66 -2.45
N LYS A 150 -10.17 6.55 -3.35
CA LYS A 150 -8.84 7.18 -3.37
C LYS A 150 -8.96 8.63 -3.83
N VAL A 151 -8.12 9.49 -3.27
CA VAL A 151 -7.90 10.86 -3.71
C VAL A 151 -6.40 11.10 -3.81
N SER A 152 -5.99 11.72 -4.90
CA SER A 152 -4.61 12.22 -5.09
C SER A 152 -4.67 13.67 -5.57
N ILE A 153 -3.71 14.46 -5.13
CA ILE A 153 -3.54 15.84 -5.53
C ILE A 153 -2.20 15.96 -6.25
N SER A 154 -2.22 16.41 -7.51
CA SER A 154 -1.01 16.81 -8.23
C SER A 154 -0.56 18.16 -7.70
N CYS A 155 0.74 18.33 -7.52
CA CYS A 155 1.35 19.57 -7.05
C CYS A 155 2.61 19.87 -7.85
N ASP A 156 2.61 20.95 -8.59
CA ASP A 156 3.73 21.31 -9.49
C ASP A 156 5.01 21.71 -8.76
N SER A 157 4.89 22.18 -7.52
CA SER A 157 6.03 22.63 -6.72
C SER A 157 5.72 22.56 -5.22
N ALA A 158 6.78 22.52 -4.39
CA ALA A 158 6.67 22.62 -2.94
C ALA A 158 5.71 21.57 -2.31
N GLN A 159 5.68 20.36 -2.84
CA GLN A 159 4.80 19.25 -2.42
C GLN A 159 4.74 19.08 -0.90
N MET A 160 5.88 19.11 -0.20
CA MET A 160 5.93 18.96 1.26
C MET A 160 5.26 20.13 1.98
N ASP A 161 5.46 21.35 1.50
CA ASP A 161 4.86 22.55 2.09
C ASP A 161 3.35 22.56 1.87
N MET A 162 2.91 22.17 0.66
CA MET A 162 1.48 22.06 0.35
C MET A 162 0.80 20.97 1.17
N ALA A 163 1.40 19.79 1.30
CA ALA A 163 0.89 18.73 2.17
C ALA A 163 0.77 19.21 3.63
N TYR A 164 1.73 19.99 4.13
CA TYR A 164 1.67 20.58 5.47
C TYR A 164 0.54 21.61 5.61
N ILE A 165 0.37 22.51 4.63
CA ILE A 165 -0.69 23.51 4.63
C ILE A 165 -2.07 22.83 4.64
N LEU A 166 -2.30 21.87 3.71
CA LEU A 166 -3.55 21.12 3.64
C LEU A 166 -3.83 20.34 4.94
N SER A 167 -2.79 19.78 5.55
CA SER A 167 -2.90 19.07 6.83
C SER A 167 -3.37 19.99 7.95
N ARG A 168 -2.92 21.24 8.01
CA ARG A 168 -3.34 22.18 9.06
C ARG A 168 -4.82 22.56 8.96
N GLU A 169 -5.33 22.69 7.75
CA GLU A 169 -6.71 23.12 7.50
C GLU A 169 -7.73 21.97 7.65
N LEU A 170 -7.32 20.73 7.33
CA LEU A 170 -8.23 19.57 7.26
C LEU A 170 -7.74 18.37 8.10
N GLU A 171 -6.92 18.58 9.14
CA GLU A 171 -6.36 17.50 9.97
C GLU A 171 -7.42 16.63 10.67
N ALA A 172 -8.62 17.17 10.91
CA ALA A 172 -9.70 16.42 11.54
C ALA A 172 -10.24 15.30 10.65
N ASP A 173 -10.16 15.47 9.32
CA ASP A 173 -10.77 14.58 8.34
C ASP A 173 -9.74 13.72 7.60
N PHE A 174 -8.55 14.28 7.32
CA PHE A 174 -7.61 13.70 6.37
C PHE A 174 -6.17 13.66 6.90
N VAL A 175 -5.40 12.77 6.29
CA VAL A 175 -3.93 12.71 6.36
C VAL A 175 -3.41 12.91 4.94
N PHE A 176 -2.45 13.83 4.77
CA PHE A 176 -1.82 14.16 3.50
C PHE A 176 -0.40 13.61 3.49
N ALA A 177 -0.12 12.71 2.56
CA ALA A 177 1.18 12.07 2.44
C ALA A 177 1.81 12.36 1.07
N PRO A 178 2.96 13.04 1.02
CA PRO A 178 3.73 13.17 -0.22
C PRO A 178 4.05 11.79 -0.80
N SER A 179 3.73 11.63 -2.08
CA SER A 179 3.86 10.38 -2.84
C SER A 179 4.55 10.66 -4.18
N GLY A 180 5.59 9.89 -4.51
CA GLY A 180 6.38 10.15 -5.71
C GLY A 180 7.00 11.56 -5.74
N VAL A 181 7.07 12.18 -6.91
CA VAL A 181 7.75 13.48 -7.12
C VAL A 181 6.79 14.66 -6.98
N LYS A 182 5.55 14.52 -7.47
CA LYS A 182 4.58 15.62 -7.58
C LYS A 182 3.21 15.31 -6.97
N TRP A 183 3.07 14.22 -6.23
CA TRP A 183 1.77 13.76 -5.76
C TRP A 183 1.64 13.86 -4.24
N ILE A 184 0.44 14.16 -3.80
CA ILE A 184 0.02 14.08 -2.41
C ILE A 184 -1.16 13.10 -2.37
N ASP A 185 -0.95 11.94 -1.76
CA ASP A 185 -2.04 11.01 -1.47
C ASP A 185 -2.84 11.53 -0.27
N VAL A 186 -4.16 11.51 -0.41
CA VAL A 186 -5.08 11.90 0.67
C VAL A 186 -5.75 10.65 1.22
N MET A 187 -5.57 10.44 2.51
CA MET A 187 -6.20 9.33 3.24
C MET A 187 -7.20 9.88 4.25
N GLN A 188 -8.30 9.18 4.45
CA GLN A 188 -9.19 9.49 5.56
C GLN A 188 -8.46 9.26 6.89
N ARG A 189 -8.72 10.09 7.89
CA ARG A 189 -8.15 9.88 9.21
C ARG A 189 -8.59 8.53 9.79
N GLY A 190 -7.62 7.77 10.30
CA GLY A 190 -7.85 6.42 10.82
C GLY A 190 -7.77 5.32 9.76
N VAL A 191 -7.69 5.68 8.46
CA VAL A 191 -7.45 4.72 7.38
C VAL A 191 -5.98 4.74 7.00
N ASN A 192 -5.30 3.63 7.16
CA ASN A 192 -3.90 3.44 6.79
C ASN A 192 -3.63 1.96 6.47
N LYS A 193 -2.43 1.62 6.01
CA LYS A 193 -2.08 0.24 5.68
C LYS A 193 -2.26 -0.71 6.88
N ALA A 194 -1.99 -0.26 8.11
CA ALA A 194 -2.14 -1.11 9.31
C ALA A 194 -3.61 -1.43 9.60
N THR A 195 -4.53 -0.48 9.42
CA THR A 195 -5.97 -0.77 9.58
C THR A 195 -6.44 -1.79 8.54
N GLY A 196 -5.97 -1.67 7.29
CA GLY A 196 -6.26 -2.66 6.25
C GLY A 196 -5.66 -4.04 6.56
N ILE A 197 -4.43 -4.11 7.06
CA ILE A 197 -3.81 -5.38 7.50
C ILE A 197 -4.59 -5.99 8.66
N ASN A 198 -5.08 -5.22 9.62
CA ASN A 198 -5.91 -5.73 10.71
C ASN A 198 -7.18 -6.45 10.21
N GLN A 199 -7.80 -5.97 9.12
CA GLN A 199 -8.93 -6.66 8.49
C GLN A 199 -8.51 -8.01 7.89
N VAL A 200 -7.33 -8.07 7.27
CA VAL A 200 -6.76 -9.34 6.77
C VAL A 200 -6.47 -10.30 7.93
N LEU A 201 -5.85 -9.80 9.01
CA LEU A 201 -5.56 -10.60 10.21
C LEU A 201 -6.83 -11.19 10.82
N ALA A 202 -7.88 -10.36 10.96
CA ALA A 202 -9.17 -10.82 11.48
C ALA A 202 -9.80 -11.90 10.58
N ALA A 203 -9.71 -11.74 9.25
CA ALA A 203 -10.26 -12.71 8.29
C ALA A 203 -9.53 -14.08 8.33
N HIS A 204 -8.25 -14.09 8.67
CA HIS A 204 -7.44 -15.32 8.77
C HIS A 204 -7.26 -15.85 10.20
N GLY A 205 -7.69 -15.11 11.22
CA GLY A 205 -7.45 -15.47 12.62
C GLY A 205 -5.96 -15.45 13.01
N VAL A 206 -5.18 -14.54 12.42
CA VAL A 206 -3.74 -14.39 12.66
C VAL A 206 -3.50 -13.25 13.64
N ALA A 207 -2.68 -13.47 14.65
CA ALA A 207 -2.27 -12.43 15.60
C ALA A 207 -1.11 -11.60 15.04
N ALA A 208 -1.03 -10.32 15.40
CA ALA A 208 -0.03 -9.40 14.85
C ALA A 208 1.42 -9.82 15.16
N GLU A 209 1.65 -10.50 16.27
CA GLU A 209 2.95 -11.07 16.63
C GLU A 209 3.46 -12.13 15.64
N ASN A 210 2.55 -12.80 14.93
CA ASN A 210 2.87 -13.83 13.92
C ASN A 210 2.97 -13.24 12.49
N VAL A 211 3.10 -11.93 12.37
CA VAL A 211 3.23 -11.23 11.09
C VAL A 211 4.64 -10.73 10.87
N MET A 212 5.17 -10.99 9.69
CA MET A 212 6.35 -10.30 9.17
C MET A 212 5.89 -9.17 8.24
N ALA A 213 6.49 -7.99 8.36
CA ALA A 213 6.18 -6.87 7.46
C ALA A 213 7.44 -6.18 6.94
N PHE A 214 7.35 -5.76 5.67
CA PHE A 214 8.39 -5.02 4.96
C PHE A 214 7.88 -3.66 4.52
N GLY A 215 8.68 -2.61 4.69
CA GLY A 215 8.34 -1.26 4.29
C GLY A 215 9.52 -0.32 4.30
N ASP A 216 9.39 0.82 3.62
CA ASP A 216 10.46 1.82 3.48
C ASP A 216 10.01 3.24 3.82
N SER A 217 8.71 3.54 3.81
CA SER A 217 8.18 4.89 3.85
C SER A 217 7.22 5.13 5.02
N MET A 218 6.72 6.37 5.15
CA MET A 218 5.89 6.76 6.31
C MET A 218 4.52 6.11 6.33
N ASN A 219 3.98 5.69 5.18
CA ASN A 219 2.72 4.94 5.12
C ASN A 219 2.85 3.48 5.61
N ASP A 220 4.09 3.00 5.87
CA ASP A 220 4.38 1.70 6.48
C ASP A 220 4.61 1.79 8.00
N TYR A 221 4.70 3.01 8.53
CA TYR A 221 5.11 3.25 9.91
C TYR A 221 4.22 2.49 10.92
N GLU A 222 2.91 2.55 10.76
CA GLU A 222 1.95 1.91 11.65
C GLU A 222 2.03 0.37 11.54
N ILE A 223 2.19 -0.20 10.33
CA ILE A 223 2.36 -1.65 10.16
C ILE A 223 3.64 -2.10 10.86
N LEU A 224 4.76 -1.44 10.59
CA LEU A 224 6.06 -1.83 11.13
C LEU A 224 6.12 -1.74 12.66
N ARG A 225 5.32 -0.85 13.26
CA ARG A 225 5.16 -0.79 14.74
C ARG A 225 4.27 -1.89 15.30
N MET A 226 3.30 -2.37 14.54
CA MET A 226 2.25 -3.27 14.99
C MET A 226 2.70 -4.73 15.01
N VAL A 227 3.54 -5.14 14.05
CA VAL A 227 3.82 -6.55 13.78
C VAL A 227 4.96 -7.14 14.63
N GLY A 228 4.93 -8.48 14.75
CA GLY A 228 5.96 -9.24 15.47
C GLY A 228 7.33 -9.20 14.80
N HIS A 229 7.42 -9.16 13.47
CA HIS A 229 8.66 -9.24 12.70
C HIS A 229 8.75 -8.08 11.69
N SER A 230 9.01 -6.86 12.17
CA SER A 230 9.13 -5.70 11.29
C SER A 230 10.52 -5.56 10.69
N CYS A 231 10.56 -5.36 9.36
CA CYS A 231 11.78 -5.21 8.57
C CYS A 231 11.72 -3.90 7.78
N ALA A 232 12.54 -2.92 8.13
CA ALA A 232 12.72 -1.72 7.32
C ALA A 232 13.73 -1.97 6.21
N MET A 233 13.46 -1.43 5.02
CA MET A 233 14.39 -1.48 3.89
C MET A 233 15.64 -0.63 4.12
N GLY A 234 16.78 -1.05 3.59
CA GLY A 234 18.04 -0.32 3.64
C GLY A 234 18.01 1.05 2.96
N ASN A 235 17.17 1.21 1.92
CA ASN A 235 16.86 2.49 1.28
C ASN A 235 15.75 3.28 2.00
N GLY A 236 15.09 2.70 3.03
CA GLY A 236 13.94 3.30 3.70
C GLY A 236 14.27 4.56 4.50
N ARG A 237 13.22 5.31 4.84
CA ARG A 237 13.32 6.55 5.64
C ARG A 237 13.85 6.26 7.04
N TRP A 238 14.59 7.20 7.60
CA TRP A 238 15.16 7.08 8.94
C TRP A 238 14.10 6.72 9.99
N ALA A 239 12.94 7.37 9.96
CA ALA A 239 11.87 7.14 10.95
C ALA A 239 11.39 5.68 11.00
N VAL A 240 11.19 5.03 9.84
CA VAL A 240 10.75 3.62 9.81
C VAL A 240 11.87 2.67 10.23
N LYS A 241 13.14 3.01 9.96
CA LYS A 241 14.30 2.24 10.44
C LYS A 241 14.41 2.26 11.97
N GLN A 242 14.06 3.37 12.62
CA GLN A 242 14.16 3.51 14.08
C GLN A 242 13.13 2.66 14.84
N ILE A 243 12.00 2.38 14.24
CA ILE A 243 10.90 1.64 14.91
C ILE A 243 10.84 0.17 14.51
N SER A 244 11.59 -0.22 13.48
CA SER A 244 11.60 -1.60 13.01
C SER A 244 12.56 -2.48 13.80
N LYS A 245 12.20 -3.75 13.98
CA LYS A 245 13.04 -4.73 14.69
C LYS A 245 14.30 -5.09 13.93
N ARG A 246 14.26 -5.02 12.59
CA ARG A 246 15.39 -5.31 11.71
C ARG A 246 15.47 -4.28 10.58
N ILE A 247 16.69 -4.02 10.13
CA ILE A 247 16.95 -3.30 8.89
C ILE A 247 17.60 -4.33 7.96
N ILE A 248 17.01 -4.52 6.78
CA ILE A 248 17.48 -5.44 5.75
C ILE A 248 18.18 -4.68 4.62
N GLY A 249 18.62 -5.36 3.55
CA GLY A 249 19.20 -4.72 2.37
C GLY A 249 18.24 -3.78 1.63
N LYS A 250 18.67 -3.29 0.48
CA LYS A 250 17.85 -2.42 -0.38
C LYS A 250 16.93 -3.25 -1.28
N ASN A 251 15.87 -2.61 -1.78
CA ASN A 251 14.99 -3.22 -2.77
C ASN A 251 15.74 -3.61 -4.06
N THR A 252 16.70 -2.79 -4.51
CA THR A 252 17.57 -3.08 -5.66
C THR A 252 18.51 -4.28 -5.45
N GLU A 253 18.67 -4.73 -4.21
CA GLU A 253 19.44 -5.92 -3.82
C GLU A 253 18.54 -7.16 -3.63
N GLN A 254 17.25 -7.04 -3.94
CA GLN A 254 16.22 -8.09 -3.73
C GLN A 254 16.18 -8.60 -2.28
N ALA A 255 16.33 -7.68 -1.32
CA ALA A 255 16.43 -8.04 0.10
C ALA A 255 15.13 -8.68 0.64
N VAL A 256 13.97 -8.27 0.14
CA VAL A 256 12.69 -8.92 0.49
C VAL A 256 12.69 -10.38 0.04
N GLN A 257 13.09 -10.66 -1.21
CA GLN A 257 13.15 -12.02 -1.75
C GLN A 257 14.08 -12.92 -0.94
N ALA A 258 15.22 -12.39 -0.47
CA ALA A 258 16.13 -13.11 0.41
C ALA A 258 15.47 -13.50 1.74
N GLU A 259 14.70 -12.61 2.36
CA GLU A 259 13.94 -12.90 3.58
C GLU A 259 12.81 -13.93 3.33
N LEU A 260 12.05 -13.77 2.23
CA LEU A 260 10.99 -14.73 1.86
C LEU A 260 11.57 -16.14 1.68
N ARG A 261 12.73 -16.25 1.03
CA ARG A 261 13.43 -17.53 0.84
C ARG A 261 13.82 -18.14 2.17
N ALA A 262 14.39 -17.35 3.10
CA ALA A 262 14.75 -17.82 4.43
C ALA A 262 13.52 -18.33 5.23
N VAL A 263 12.38 -17.66 5.10
CA VAL A 263 11.11 -18.12 5.70
C VAL A 263 10.67 -19.46 5.10
N VAL A 264 10.69 -19.62 3.77
CA VAL A 264 10.32 -20.88 3.10
C VAL A 264 11.26 -22.02 3.50
N GLU A 265 12.58 -21.78 3.51
CA GLU A 265 13.57 -22.77 3.89
C GLU A 265 13.43 -23.23 5.35
N SER A 266 13.12 -22.32 6.27
CA SER A 266 12.87 -22.67 7.68
C SER A 266 11.71 -23.66 7.85
N ARG A 267 10.67 -23.55 7.01
CA ARG A 267 9.52 -24.48 7.03
C ARG A 267 9.86 -25.85 6.46
N ALA A 268 10.68 -25.90 5.39
CA ALA A 268 11.09 -27.18 4.81
C ALA A 268 11.90 -28.04 5.79
N ILE A 269 12.77 -27.41 6.59
CA ILE A 269 13.59 -28.09 7.60
C ILE A 269 12.72 -28.61 8.75
N GLY A 270 11.72 -27.83 9.20
CA GLY A 270 10.79 -28.24 10.26
C GLY A 270 9.96 -29.48 9.90
N HIS A 271 9.52 -29.62 8.63
CA HIS A 271 8.80 -30.81 8.18
C HIS A 271 9.65 -32.09 8.20
N HIS A 272 10.93 -32.02 7.84
CA HIS A 272 11.80 -33.21 7.88
C HIS A 272 12.17 -33.65 9.28
N ALA A 273 12.14 -32.79 10.28
CA ALA A 273 12.45 -33.16 11.67
C ALA A 273 11.34 -33.97 12.34
N PHE A 274 10.09 -33.89 11.88
CA PHE A 274 8.96 -34.64 12.45
C PHE A 274 8.64 -35.95 11.69
N GLU A 275 9.23 -36.20 10.51
CA GLU A 275 9.05 -37.47 9.77
C GLU A 275 10.06 -38.55 10.15
N THR A 276 11.00 -38.26 11.08
CA THR A 276 12.07 -39.16 11.51
C THR A 276 11.95 -39.62 12.97
N GLU A 277 10.82 -39.38 13.64
CA GLU A 277 10.43 -39.98 14.93
C GLU A 277 9.25 -40.94 14.73
#